data_cb5f120cc76bc6c8762604dd53bed12e
#
_entry.id   cb5f120cc76bc6c8762604dd53bed12e
#
_cell.length_a   1.000
_cell.length_b   1.000
_cell.length_c   1.000
_cell.angle_alpha   90.00
_cell.angle_beta   90.00
_cell.angle_gamma   90.00
#
_symmetry.space_group_name_H-M   'P 1'
#
loop_
_entity.id
_entity.type
_entity.pdbx_description
1 polymer ?
#
loop_
_entity_poly.entity_id
_entity_poly.type
_entity_poly.pdbx_seq_one_letter_code
_entity_poly.pdbx_strand_id
1 'polypeptide(L)'
;MDTLETPETLDALATLPFRIVSPGELDQLGASGLADKLREPPHLALPWLGGAAVQGNLEAQMILGQWFLAGHGVERDAARAFAWFKHAAHAGHAGASNMTGRCYENAWGTLQDDHAAAQWYTLAAQRGSDWGMYNLATALVLGRGIAASRPQALDWYLRAADMGHAKSLNIVGGFYEDGWEVERNAAVAMDFYRRAAEGGDFRGQFNYARALALCGQEHEAIRWVRQVPRTANAPFIEKMLAFLRDAPDAALNQLYGHADDAAQLSSRELSA
;
A
#
# COMPACT_ATOMS: atom_id res chain seq x y z
N MET A 1 16.22 15.03 17.53
CA MET A 1 16.36 13.81 16.72
C MET A 1 16.60 12.70 17.70
N ASP A 2 15.51 12.11 18.23
CA ASP A 2 15.65 10.90 19.04
C ASP A 2 16.21 9.82 18.13
N THR A 3 17.27 9.19 18.57
CA THR A 3 18.00 8.16 17.81
C THR A 3 17.04 6.98 17.60
N LEU A 4 16.66 6.76 16.35
CA LEU A 4 16.02 5.49 15.96
C LEU A 4 16.91 4.37 16.53
N GLU A 5 16.31 3.45 17.29
CA GLU A 5 17.07 2.35 17.94
C GLU A 5 17.98 1.65 16.93
N THR A 6 19.18 1.28 17.36
CA THR A 6 20.14 0.56 16.53
C THR A 6 19.54 -0.78 16.07
N PRO A 7 19.76 -1.18 14.81
CA PRO A 7 19.28 -2.47 14.32
C PRO A 7 20.07 -3.63 14.96
N GLU A 8 19.46 -4.81 14.99
CA GLU A 8 20.19 -6.03 15.22
C GLU A 8 21.31 -6.20 14.18
N THR A 9 22.41 -6.80 14.56
CA THR A 9 23.50 -7.09 13.63
C THR A 9 23.05 -8.12 12.58
N LEU A 10 23.60 -8.06 11.39
CA LEU A 10 23.34 -9.07 10.34
C LEU A 10 23.65 -10.49 10.84
N ASP A 11 24.68 -10.66 11.68
CA ASP A 11 25.04 -11.96 12.25
C ASP A 11 23.92 -12.53 13.14
N ALA A 12 23.24 -11.69 13.92
CA ALA A 12 22.09 -12.12 14.72
C ALA A 12 20.90 -12.52 13.83
N LEU A 13 20.66 -11.79 12.72
CA LEU A 13 19.61 -12.09 11.77
C LEU A 13 19.94 -13.30 10.88
N ALA A 14 21.21 -13.64 10.69
CA ALA A 14 21.66 -14.76 9.85
C ALA A 14 21.26 -16.14 10.40
N THR A 15 20.81 -16.25 11.65
CA THR A 15 20.27 -17.50 12.20
C THR A 15 18.88 -17.77 11.67
N LEU A 16 18.81 -18.30 10.44
CA LEU A 16 17.56 -18.59 9.74
C LEU A 16 17.08 -20.04 10.05
N PRO A 17 15.77 -20.29 10.11
CA PRO A 17 15.21 -21.61 10.39
C PRO A 17 15.26 -22.57 9.18
N PHE A 18 16.02 -22.22 8.13
CA PHE A 18 16.20 -23.00 6.93
C PHE A 18 17.64 -22.87 6.41
N ARG A 19 18.07 -23.81 5.55
CA ARG A 19 19.37 -23.74 4.89
C ARG A 19 19.40 -22.54 3.92
N ILE A 20 20.53 -21.84 3.88
CA ILE A 20 20.80 -20.79 2.89
C ILE A 20 21.93 -21.24 1.96
N VAL A 21 21.96 -20.67 0.75
CA VAL A 21 23.06 -20.85 -0.18
C VAL A 21 24.28 -20.05 0.24
N SER A 22 25.46 -20.53 -0.15
CA SER A 22 26.72 -19.85 0.12
C SER A 22 26.91 -18.61 -0.79
N PRO A 23 27.82 -17.69 -0.41
CA PRO A 23 28.21 -16.58 -1.27
C PRO A 23 28.65 -17.01 -2.67
N GLY A 24 29.45 -18.07 -2.77
CA GLY A 24 29.94 -18.55 -4.07
C GLY A 24 28.83 -19.12 -4.97
N GLU A 25 27.80 -19.74 -4.42
CA GLU A 25 26.63 -20.17 -5.20
C GLU A 25 25.83 -18.97 -5.74
N LEU A 26 25.70 -17.89 -4.95
CA LEU A 26 25.04 -16.65 -5.39
C LEU A 26 25.83 -15.92 -6.48
N ASP A 27 27.15 -15.82 -6.33
CA ASP A 27 28.03 -15.20 -7.31
C ASP A 27 27.96 -15.92 -8.66
N GLN A 28 27.90 -17.26 -8.65
CA GLN A 28 27.74 -18.06 -9.85
C GLN A 28 26.40 -17.85 -10.54
N LEU A 29 25.33 -17.63 -9.76
CA LEU A 29 23.99 -17.44 -10.28
C LEU A 29 23.79 -16.08 -10.93
N GLY A 30 24.41 -15.03 -10.37
CA GLY A 30 24.26 -13.65 -10.80
C GLY A 30 22.86 -13.05 -10.47
N ALA A 31 22.70 -11.76 -10.75
CA ALA A 31 21.46 -11.03 -10.39
C ALA A 31 20.22 -11.52 -11.16
N SER A 32 20.35 -11.84 -12.44
CA SER A 32 19.24 -12.35 -13.26
C SER A 32 18.79 -13.74 -12.79
N GLY A 33 19.74 -14.60 -12.44
CA GLY A 33 19.45 -15.93 -11.92
C GLY A 33 18.75 -15.88 -10.55
N LEU A 34 19.11 -14.94 -9.68
CA LEU A 34 18.44 -14.75 -8.41
C LEU A 34 16.96 -14.36 -8.62
N ALA A 35 16.67 -13.45 -9.55
CA ALA A 35 15.30 -13.06 -9.88
C ALA A 35 14.48 -14.26 -10.38
N ASP A 36 15.07 -15.16 -11.15
CA ASP A 36 14.40 -16.39 -11.61
C ASP A 36 14.16 -17.36 -10.45
N LYS A 37 15.13 -17.53 -9.54
CA LYS A 37 14.98 -18.33 -8.33
C LYS A 37 13.85 -17.84 -7.42
N LEU A 38 13.67 -16.55 -7.31
CA LEU A 38 12.60 -15.97 -6.49
C LEU A 38 11.18 -16.15 -7.09
N ARG A 39 11.06 -16.55 -8.36
CA ARG A 39 9.79 -16.97 -8.99
C ARG A 39 9.44 -18.44 -8.77
N GLU A 40 10.39 -19.23 -8.30
CA GLU A 40 10.15 -20.65 -7.95
C GLU A 40 9.24 -20.77 -6.71
N PRO A 41 8.67 -21.96 -6.45
CA PRO A 41 7.93 -22.20 -5.21
C PRO A 41 8.74 -21.80 -3.97
N PRO A 42 8.11 -21.28 -2.91
CA PRO A 42 8.80 -20.66 -1.77
C PRO A 42 9.88 -21.53 -1.14
N HIS A 43 9.65 -22.83 -1.01
CA HIS A 43 10.62 -23.76 -0.42
C HIS A 43 11.93 -23.91 -1.23
N LEU A 44 11.89 -23.64 -2.55
CA LEU A 44 13.06 -23.62 -3.43
C LEU A 44 13.70 -22.23 -3.49
N ALA A 45 12.91 -21.17 -3.37
CA ALA A 45 13.38 -19.78 -3.40
C ALA A 45 14.03 -19.35 -2.07
N LEU A 46 13.55 -19.84 -0.93
CA LEU A 46 14.03 -19.44 0.41
C LEU A 46 15.55 -19.55 0.61
N PRO A 47 16.24 -20.66 0.23
CA PRO A 47 17.69 -20.73 0.38
C PRO A 47 18.43 -19.59 -0.32
N TRP A 48 17.96 -19.18 -1.49
CA TRP A 48 18.54 -18.11 -2.30
C TRP A 48 18.22 -16.73 -1.74
N LEU A 49 16.96 -16.51 -1.35
CA LEU A 49 16.51 -15.27 -0.71
C LEU A 49 17.26 -15.02 0.60
N GLY A 50 17.35 -16.05 1.48
CA GLY A 50 18.07 -15.96 2.73
C GLY A 50 19.56 -15.70 2.54
N GLY A 51 20.20 -16.39 1.61
CA GLY A 51 21.60 -16.18 1.26
C GLY A 51 21.88 -14.74 0.80
N ALA A 52 21.05 -14.22 -0.11
CA ALA A 52 21.17 -12.84 -0.59
C ALA A 52 20.93 -11.81 0.53
N ALA A 53 19.94 -12.03 1.39
CA ALA A 53 19.63 -11.15 2.51
C ALA A 53 20.78 -11.06 3.52
N VAL A 54 21.37 -12.20 3.88
CA VAL A 54 22.54 -12.29 4.81
C VAL A 54 23.78 -11.62 4.20
N GLN A 55 23.92 -11.62 2.87
CA GLN A 55 25.01 -10.90 2.17
C GLN A 55 24.74 -9.40 2.00
N GLY A 56 23.68 -8.86 2.58
CA GLY A 56 23.41 -7.43 2.58
C GLY A 56 22.60 -6.92 1.39
N ASN A 57 22.01 -7.80 0.58
CA ASN A 57 21.08 -7.37 -0.47
C ASN A 57 19.80 -6.83 0.18
N LEU A 58 19.59 -5.52 0.09
CA LEU A 58 18.50 -4.82 0.80
C LEU A 58 17.12 -5.21 0.29
N GLU A 59 16.97 -5.47 -1.00
CA GLU A 59 15.71 -5.95 -1.58
C GLU A 59 15.38 -7.36 -1.07
N ALA A 60 16.38 -8.24 -1.01
CA ALA A 60 16.21 -9.57 -0.44
C ALA A 60 15.83 -9.52 1.05
N GLN A 61 16.41 -8.61 1.83
CA GLN A 61 16.05 -8.38 3.23
C GLN A 61 14.59 -7.92 3.36
N MET A 62 14.18 -6.98 2.51
CA MET A 62 12.79 -6.50 2.45
C MET A 62 11.81 -7.64 2.11
N ILE A 63 12.10 -8.44 1.09
CA ILE A 63 11.26 -9.58 0.66
C ILE A 63 11.22 -10.64 1.77
N LEU A 64 12.36 -10.97 2.38
CA LEU A 64 12.43 -11.95 3.47
C LEU A 64 11.62 -11.52 4.68
N GLY A 65 11.66 -10.23 5.04
CA GLY A 65 10.79 -9.66 6.06
C GLY A 65 9.30 -9.82 5.72
N GLN A 66 8.91 -9.59 4.47
CA GLN A 66 7.53 -9.81 4.00
C GLN A 66 7.12 -11.30 4.11
N TRP A 67 8.02 -12.21 3.76
CA TRP A 67 7.75 -13.65 3.83
C TRP A 67 7.57 -14.13 5.27
N PHE A 68 8.38 -13.66 6.21
CA PHE A 68 8.17 -13.93 7.64
C PHE A 68 6.85 -13.32 8.14
N LEU A 69 6.49 -12.11 7.72
CA LEU A 69 5.24 -11.47 8.13
C LEU A 69 3.99 -12.21 7.62
N ALA A 70 4.05 -12.70 6.39
CA ALA A 70 2.94 -13.40 5.73
C ALA A 70 2.90 -14.90 6.06
N GLY A 71 4.01 -15.51 6.50
CA GLY A 71 4.15 -16.97 6.59
C GLY A 71 4.33 -17.63 5.22
N HIS A 72 5.01 -16.95 4.27
CA HIS A 72 5.16 -17.43 2.90
C HIS A 72 6.37 -18.38 2.79
N GLY A 73 6.12 -19.69 2.78
CA GLY A 73 7.16 -20.72 2.75
C GLY A 73 7.97 -20.89 4.04
N VAL A 74 7.73 -20.07 5.04
CA VAL A 74 8.27 -20.13 6.39
C VAL A 74 7.16 -19.99 7.41
N GLU A 75 7.38 -20.40 8.64
CA GLU A 75 6.48 -20.10 9.74
C GLU A 75 6.37 -18.58 9.93
N ARG A 76 5.16 -18.08 10.15
CA ARG A 76 4.91 -16.66 10.38
C ARG A 76 5.63 -16.19 11.65
N ASP A 77 6.50 -15.20 11.50
CA ASP A 77 7.28 -14.61 12.59
C ASP A 77 7.37 -13.08 12.40
N ALA A 78 6.47 -12.36 13.07
CA ALA A 78 6.40 -10.91 12.97
C ALA A 78 7.64 -10.23 13.61
N ALA A 79 8.26 -10.82 14.62
CA ALA A 79 9.45 -10.26 15.24
C ALA A 79 10.66 -10.34 14.30
N ARG A 80 10.85 -11.46 13.63
CA ARG A 80 11.87 -11.58 12.58
C ARG A 80 11.59 -10.67 11.40
N ALA A 81 10.32 -10.56 10.97
CA ALA A 81 9.94 -9.63 9.90
C ALA A 81 10.33 -8.19 10.25
N PHE A 82 9.99 -7.74 11.46
CA PHE A 82 10.33 -6.41 11.94
C PHE A 82 11.85 -6.18 11.95
N ALA A 83 12.62 -7.15 12.48
CA ALA A 83 14.08 -7.05 12.54
C ALA A 83 14.71 -6.92 11.14
N TRP A 84 14.26 -7.70 10.14
CA TRP A 84 14.71 -7.59 8.76
C TRP A 84 14.34 -6.26 8.12
N PHE A 85 13.09 -5.78 8.30
CA PHE A 85 12.68 -4.47 7.80
C PHE A 85 13.51 -3.35 8.43
N LYS A 86 13.70 -3.38 9.75
CA LYS A 86 14.47 -2.38 10.49
C LYS A 86 15.92 -2.37 10.02
N HIS A 87 16.53 -3.53 9.81
CA HIS A 87 17.91 -3.63 9.31
C HIS A 87 18.04 -3.02 7.90
N ALA A 88 17.19 -3.42 6.94
CA ALA A 88 17.19 -2.85 5.59
C ALA A 88 16.88 -1.34 5.58
N ALA A 89 15.99 -0.91 6.48
CA ALA A 89 15.64 0.51 6.62
C ALA A 89 16.83 1.35 7.09
N HIS A 90 17.59 0.89 8.10
CA HIS A 90 18.82 1.58 8.53
C HIS A 90 19.87 1.64 7.42
N ALA A 91 19.95 0.62 6.58
CA ALA A 91 20.84 0.59 5.41
C ALA A 91 20.33 1.45 4.22
N GLY A 92 19.20 2.15 4.36
CA GLY A 92 18.73 3.12 3.39
C GLY A 92 17.57 2.66 2.50
N HIS A 93 17.04 1.45 2.68
CA HIS A 93 15.96 0.96 1.82
C HIS A 93 14.63 1.67 2.13
N ALA A 94 14.10 2.42 1.15
CA ALA A 94 12.90 3.25 1.32
C ALA A 94 11.63 2.44 1.66
N GLY A 95 11.39 1.34 0.93
CA GLY A 95 10.26 0.45 1.18
C GLY A 95 10.34 -0.24 2.56
N ALA A 96 11.53 -0.64 3.00
CA ALA A 96 11.73 -1.21 4.32
C ALA A 96 11.49 -0.18 5.44
N SER A 97 11.87 1.09 5.23
CA SER A 97 11.52 2.19 6.14
C SER A 97 10.01 2.31 6.30
N ASN A 98 9.26 2.25 5.21
CA ASN A 98 7.79 2.24 5.24
C ASN A 98 7.24 1.01 6.00
N MET A 99 7.78 -0.19 5.75
CA MET A 99 7.34 -1.40 6.46
C MET A 99 7.68 -1.36 7.94
N THR A 100 8.82 -0.79 8.33
CA THR A 100 9.18 -0.56 9.75
C THR A 100 8.16 0.36 10.42
N GLY A 101 7.77 1.46 9.78
CA GLY A 101 6.69 2.33 10.27
C GLY A 101 5.37 1.57 10.45
N ARG A 102 5.00 0.73 9.50
CA ARG A 102 3.79 -0.10 9.61
C ARG A 102 3.86 -1.13 10.73
N CYS A 103 5.05 -1.66 11.02
CA CYS A 103 5.24 -2.56 12.15
C CYS A 103 4.94 -1.85 13.47
N TYR A 104 5.43 -0.63 13.66
CA TYR A 104 5.11 0.17 14.85
C TYR A 104 3.64 0.57 14.91
N GLU A 105 3.02 0.96 13.78
CA GLU A 105 1.60 1.33 13.74
C GLU A 105 0.68 0.17 14.12
N ASN A 106 1.00 -1.06 13.71
CA ASN A 106 0.13 -2.23 13.86
C ASN A 106 0.61 -3.25 14.90
N ALA A 107 1.61 -2.94 15.68
CA ALA A 107 2.24 -3.85 16.65
C ALA A 107 2.73 -5.17 16.01
N TRP A 108 3.27 -5.13 14.78
CA TRP A 108 3.80 -6.31 14.11
C TRP A 108 5.25 -6.57 14.54
N GLY A 109 5.42 -7.50 15.46
CA GLY A 109 6.74 -7.86 15.97
C GLY A 109 7.40 -6.85 16.90
N THR A 110 6.69 -5.79 17.27
CA THR A 110 7.11 -4.75 18.21
C THR A 110 5.91 -4.22 18.99
N LEU A 111 6.13 -3.38 19.99
CA LEU A 111 5.05 -2.63 20.63
C LEU A 111 4.53 -1.55 19.68
N GLN A 112 3.22 -1.23 19.79
CA GLN A 112 2.65 -0.13 19.04
C GLN A 112 3.25 1.20 19.52
N ASP A 113 3.69 2.00 18.53
CA ASP A 113 4.24 3.34 18.77
C ASP A 113 3.97 4.22 17.53
N ASP A 114 2.93 5.04 17.62
CA ASP A 114 2.53 5.93 16.53
C ASP A 114 3.59 7.01 16.24
N HIS A 115 4.36 7.45 17.26
CA HIS A 115 5.43 8.43 17.06
C HIS A 115 6.60 7.82 16.27
N ALA A 116 7.04 6.62 16.66
CA ALA A 116 8.05 5.88 15.90
C ALA A 116 7.56 5.58 14.47
N ALA A 117 6.29 5.19 14.30
CA ALA A 117 5.70 4.98 12.98
C ALA A 117 5.79 6.22 12.09
N ALA A 118 5.41 7.40 12.61
CA ALA A 118 5.48 8.67 11.87
C ALA A 118 6.92 9.05 11.51
N GLN A 119 7.90 8.80 12.39
CA GLN A 119 9.32 9.04 12.09
C GLN A 119 9.80 8.15 10.92
N TRP A 120 9.45 6.85 10.94
CA TRP A 120 9.81 5.93 9.88
C TRP A 120 9.11 6.23 8.55
N TYR A 121 7.84 6.66 8.58
CA TYR A 121 7.13 7.14 7.38
C TYR A 121 7.77 8.40 6.80
N THR A 122 8.21 9.33 7.67
CA THR A 122 8.95 10.52 7.25
C THR A 122 10.24 10.13 6.52
N LEU A 123 11.00 9.20 7.09
CA LEU A 123 12.24 8.71 6.48
C LEU A 123 11.98 8.00 5.15
N ALA A 124 10.93 7.17 5.08
CA ALA A 124 10.53 6.49 3.85
C ALA A 124 10.13 7.48 2.75
N ALA A 125 9.34 8.50 3.10
CA ALA A 125 8.91 9.56 2.18
C ALA A 125 10.10 10.37 1.64
N GLN A 126 11.03 10.76 2.51
CA GLN A 126 12.26 11.47 2.13
C GLN A 126 13.16 10.64 1.21
N ARG A 127 13.11 9.32 1.31
CA ARG A 127 13.84 8.37 0.46
C ARG A 127 13.09 8.01 -0.83
N GLY A 128 11.95 8.64 -1.10
CA GLY A 128 11.19 8.44 -2.34
C GLY A 128 10.24 7.25 -2.34
N SER A 129 9.83 6.72 -1.17
CA SER A 129 8.76 5.72 -1.13
C SER A 129 7.39 6.38 -1.29
N ASP A 130 6.66 6.05 -2.34
CA ASP A 130 5.28 6.48 -2.59
C ASP A 130 4.32 6.06 -1.46
N TRP A 131 4.45 4.80 -0.99
CA TRP A 131 3.73 4.31 0.19
C TRP A 131 4.14 5.03 1.47
N GLY A 132 5.43 5.39 1.61
CA GLY A 132 5.92 6.19 2.74
C GLY A 132 5.30 7.59 2.73
N MET A 133 5.24 8.25 1.57
CA MET A 133 4.58 9.54 1.39
C MET A 133 3.08 9.48 1.72
N TYR A 134 2.39 8.45 1.23
CA TYR A 134 0.98 8.21 1.54
C TYR A 134 0.73 8.01 3.04
N ASN A 135 1.53 7.17 3.71
CA ASN A 135 1.36 6.89 5.13
C ASN A 135 1.71 8.11 6.00
N LEU A 136 2.78 8.86 5.66
CA LEU A 136 3.11 10.13 6.32
C LEU A 136 1.97 11.15 6.17
N ALA A 137 1.44 11.31 4.95
CA ALA A 137 0.33 12.21 4.70
C ALA A 137 -0.91 11.81 5.52
N THR A 138 -1.21 10.52 5.61
CA THR A 138 -2.30 9.99 6.44
C THR A 138 -2.07 10.28 7.92
N ALA A 139 -0.85 10.08 8.42
CA ALA A 139 -0.49 10.42 9.80
C ALA A 139 -0.66 11.92 10.10
N LEU A 140 -0.28 12.79 9.15
CA LEU A 140 -0.46 14.25 9.24
C LEU A 140 -1.94 14.68 9.21
N VAL A 141 -2.80 14.01 8.44
CA VAL A 141 -4.26 14.29 8.45
C VAL A 141 -4.85 13.94 9.81
N LEU A 142 -4.46 12.79 10.37
CA LEU A 142 -5.04 12.24 11.60
C LEU A 142 -4.39 12.78 12.88
N GLY A 143 -3.23 13.45 12.79
CA GLY A 143 -2.44 13.83 13.96
C GLY A 143 -1.89 12.63 14.71
N ARG A 144 -1.62 11.50 14.02
CA ARG A 144 -1.18 10.26 14.64
C ARG A 144 0.33 10.21 14.72
N GLY A 145 0.86 10.29 15.93
CA GLY A 145 2.31 10.29 16.20
C GLY A 145 3.07 11.54 15.71
N ILE A 146 2.39 12.46 15.04
CA ILE A 146 2.91 13.73 14.52
C ILE A 146 1.82 14.79 14.62
N ALA A 147 2.22 16.07 14.77
CA ALA A 147 1.24 17.16 14.78
C ALA A 147 0.42 17.21 13.48
N ALA A 148 -0.89 17.34 13.61
CA ALA A 148 -1.78 17.37 12.46
C ALA A 148 -1.49 18.60 11.57
N SER A 149 -1.42 18.37 10.25
CA SER A 149 -1.22 19.44 9.25
C SER A 149 -1.78 18.99 7.90
N ARG A 150 -2.98 19.46 7.55
CA ARG A 150 -3.58 19.16 6.24
C ARG A 150 -2.80 19.73 5.06
N PRO A 151 -2.25 20.97 5.12
CA PRO A 151 -1.44 21.49 4.01
C PRO A 151 -0.22 20.62 3.71
N GLN A 152 0.51 20.19 4.76
CA GLN A 152 1.65 19.29 4.58
C GLN A 152 1.21 17.89 4.08
N ALA A 153 0.08 17.40 4.54
CA ALA A 153 -0.47 16.13 4.06
C ALA A 153 -0.79 16.18 2.57
N LEU A 154 -1.43 17.25 2.10
CA LEU A 154 -1.72 17.43 0.68
C LEU A 154 -0.43 17.45 -0.15
N ASP A 155 0.61 18.11 0.30
CA ASP A 155 1.92 18.15 -0.36
C ASP A 155 2.50 16.72 -0.56
N TRP A 156 2.45 15.89 0.49
CA TRP A 156 2.92 14.53 0.41
C TRP A 156 2.00 13.62 -0.44
N TYR A 157 0.68 13.80 -0.38
CA TYR A 157 -0.23 13.07 -1.27
C TYR A 157 -0.01 13.45 -2.73
N LEU A 158 0.24 14.73 -3.06
CA LEU A 158 0.55 15.16 -4.41
C LEU A 158 1.84 14.51 -4.92
N ARG A 159 2.91 14.50 -4.12
CA ARG A 159 4.17 13.82 -4.49
C ARG A 159 3.98 12.33 -4.74
N ALA A 160 3.21 11.64 -3.90
CA ALA A 160 2.89 10.23 -4.13
C ALA A 160 2.01 10.04 -5.39
N ALA A 161 1.06 10.94 -5.63
CA ALA A 161 0.20 10.94 -6.82
C ALA A 161 1.00 11.16 -8.11
N ASP A 162 2.03 12.01 -8.10
CA ASP A 162 2.93 12.21 -9.23
C ASP A 162 3.73 10.94 -9.57
N MET A 163 3.99 10.08 -8.59
CA MET A 163 4.58 8.76 -8.80
C MET A 163 3.56 7.69 -9.24
N GLY A 164 2.29 8.05 -9.40
CA GLY A 164 1.21 7.15 -9.81
C GLY A 164 0.57 6.36 -8.67
N HIS A 165 0.80 6.72 -7.40
CA HIS A 165 0.19 6.03 -6.26
C HIS A 165 -1.34 6.21 -6.25
N ALA A 166 -2.07 5.17 -6.63
CA ALA A 166 -3.51 5.24 -6.92
C ALA A 166 -4.37 5.73 -5.74
N LYS A 167 -4.04 5.32 -4.51
CA LYS A 167 -4.77 5.79 -3.31
C LYS A 167 -4.55 7.29 -3.06
N SER A 168 -3.32 7.78 -3.28
CA SER A 168 -3.03 9.22 -3.16
C SER A 168 -3.75 10.02 -4.22
N LEU A 169 -3.78 9.54 -5.47
CA LEU A 169 -4.58 10.14 -6.55
C LEU A 169 -6.05 10.30 -6.13
N ASN A 170 -6.65 9.24 -5.60
CA ASN A 170 -8.03 9.31 -5.12
C ASN A 170 -8.22 10.36 -4.00
N ILE A 171 -7.31 10.42 -3.02
CA ILE A 171 -7.41 11.39 -1.92
C ILE A 171 -7.23 12.82 -2.42
N VAL A 172 -6.27 13.07 -3.30
CA VAL A 172 -6.07 14.40 -3.93
C VAL A 172 -7.32 14.83 -4.69
N GLY A 173 -7.96 13.89 -5.41
CA GLY A 173 -9.26 14.16 -6.04
C GLY A 173 -10.30 14.67 -5.05
N GLY A 174 -10.37 14.08 -3.84
CA GLY A 174 -11.25 14.54 -2.77
C GLY A 174 -10.91 15.96 -2.28
N PHE A 175 -9.64 16.30 -2.15
CA PHE A 175 -9.24 17.67 -1.78
C PHE A 175 -9.76 18.71 -2.78
N TYR A 176 -9.67 18.43 -4.08
CA TYR A 176 -10.19 19.34 -5.12
C TYR A 176 -11.72 19.31 -5.22
N GLU A 177 -12.38 18.19 -4.94
CA GLU A 177 -13.84 18.09 -4.94
C GLU A 177 -14.46 18.92 -3.81
N ASP A 178 -13.90 18.82 -2.61
CA ASP A 178 -14.42 19.50 -1.41
C ASP A 178 -13.86 20.92 -1.24
N GLY A 179 -12.75 21.25 -1.91
CA GLY A 179 -12.06 22.53 -1.75
C GLY A 179 -11.27 22.62 -0.43
N TRP A 180 -10.68 21.51 0.04
CA TRP A 180 -9.85 21.49 1.22
C TRP A 180 -8.40 21.86 0.87
N GLU A 181 -7.87 22.93 1.49
CA GLU A 181 -6.51 23.43 1.27
C GLU A 181 -6.21 23.88 -0.18
N VAL A 182 -7.16 23.71 -1.10
CA VAL A 182 -7.11 24.11 -2.51
C VAL A 182 -8.44 24.68 -2.95
N GLU A 183 -8.46 25.47 -4.02
CA GLU A 183 -9.70 25.94 -4.62
C GLU A 183 -10.50 24.74 -5.20
N ARG A 184 -11.79 24.69 -4.88
CA ARG A 184 -12.69 23.64 -5.38
C ARG A 184 -12.69 23.60 -6.91
N ASN A 185 -12.40 22.41 -7.47
CA ASN A 185 -12.36 22.20 -8.90
C ASN A 185 -12.79 20.77 -9.28
N ALA A 186 -14.05 20.62 -9.68
CA ALA A 186 -14.62 19.32 -10.02
C ALA A 186 -13.93 18.66 -11.25
N ALA A 187 -13.45 19.45 -12.21
CA ALA A 187 -12.78 18.91 -13.40
C ALA A 187 -11.40 18.31 -13.02
N VAL A 188 -10.66 19.00 -12.16
CA VAL A 188 -9.39 18.51 -11.62
C VAL A 188 -9.63 17.28 -10.75
N ALA A 189 -10.64 17.31 -9.87
CA ALA A 189 -11.01 16.15 -9.05
C ALA A 189 -11.31 14.92 -9.92
N MET A 190 -12.09 15.10 -10.98
CA MET A 190 -12.45 14.02 -11.91
C MET A 190 -11.22 13.43 -12.63
N ASP A 191 -10.24 14.23 -13.02
CA ASP A 191 -8.99 13.71 -13.61
C ASP A 191 -8.19 12.88 -12.62
N PHE A 192 -8.06 13.34 -11.37
CA PHE A 192 -7.42 12.56 -10.31
C PHE A 192 -8.15 11.25 -10.02
N TYR A 193 -9.47 11.25 -9.97
CA TYR A 193 -10.27 10.03 -9.79
C TYR A 193 -10.13 9.07 -10.97
N ARG A 194 -10.08 9.58 -12.21
CA ARG A 194 -9.82 8.76 -13.41
C ARG A 194 -8.48 8.04 -13.30
N ARG A 195 -7.41 8.78 -13.01
CA ARG A 195 -6.06 8.21 -12.84
C ARG A 195 -6.00 7.20 -11.69
N ALA A 196 -6.69 7.44 -10.58
CA ALA A 196 -6.81 6.51 -9.46
C ALA A 196 -7.54 5.23 -9.87
N ALA A 197 -8.62 5.36 -10.64
CA ALA A 197 -9.40 4.23 -11.17
C ALA A 197 -8.59 3.37 -12.13
N GLU A 198 -7.86 4.00 -13.06
CA GLU A 198 -6.94 3.36 -13.99
C GLU A 198 -5.79 2.64 -13.24
N GLY A 199 -5.33 3.20 -12.12
CA GLY A 199 -4.36 2.61 -11.21
C GLY A 199 -4.92 1.50 -10.30
N GLY A 200 -6.20 1.14 -10.44
CA GLY A 200 -6.84 0.02 -9.74
C GLY A 200 -7.34 0.32 -8.32
N ASP A 201 -7.36 1.59 -7.88
CA ASP A 201 -7.96 1.93 -6.59
C ASP A 201 -9.49 1.87 -6.67
N PHE A 202 -10.11 0.98 -5.90
CA PHE A 202 -11.57 0.79 -5.94
C PHE A 202 -12.36 2.03 -5.48
N ARG A 203 -11.78 2.86 -4.60
CA ARG A 203 -12.39 4.13 -4.19
C ARG A 203 -12.32 5.13 -5.34
N GLY A 204 -11.18 5.17 -6.05
CA GLY A 204 -11.02 5.94 -7.27
C GLY A 204 -12.00 5.51 -8.35
N GLN A 205 -12.18 4.21 -8.56
CA GLN A 205 -13.17 3.67 -9.51
C GLN A 205 -14.60 4.13 -9.17
N PHE A 206 -14.97 4.08 -7.89
CA PHE A 206 -16.29 4.54 -7.44
C PHE A 206 -16.44 6.05 -7.60
N ASN A 207 -15.46 6.85 -7.17
CA ASN A 207 -15.52 8.31 -7.26
C ASN A 207 -15.55 8.78 -8.71
N TYR A 208 -14.79 8.11 -9.59
CA TYR A 208 -14.81 8.41 -11.01
C TYR A 208 -16.16 8.04 -11.63
N ALA A 209 -16.73 6.86 -11.34
CA ALA A 209 -18.06 6.47 -11.78
C ALA A 209 -19.14 7.48 -11.35
N ARG A 210 -19.08 7.94 -10.09
CA ARG A 210 -19.97 8.97 -9.55
C ARG A 210 -19.83 10.29 -10.30
N ALA A 211 -18.61 10.75 -10.53
CA ALA A 211 -18.35 11.98 -11.27
C ALA A 211 -18.85 11.90 -12.74
N LEU A 212 -18.65 10.77 -13.42
CA LEU A 212 -19.16 10.50 -14.77
C LEU A 212 -20.69 10.55 -14.81
N ALA A 213 -21.37 9.91 -13.87
CA ALA A 213 -22.83 9.90 -13.79
C ALA A 213 -23.40 11.31 -13.65
N LEU A 214 -22.82 12.12 -12.76
CA LEU A 214 -23.22 13.52 -12.56
C LEU A 214 -22.95 14.41 -13.79
N CYS A 215 -22.02 14.01 -14.66
CA CYS A 215 -21.75 14.66 -15.94
C CYS A 215 -22.57 14.08 -17.12
N GLY A 216 -23.52 13.18 -16.86
CA GLY A 216 -24.36 12.55 -17.89
C GLY A 216 -23.65 11.48 -18.72
N GLN A 217 -22.47 11.00 -18.31
CA GLN A 217 -21.71 9.96 -19.00
C GLN A 217 -22.05 8.57 -18.45
N GLU A 218 -23.33 8.21 -18.54
CA GLU A 218 -23.93 7.04 -17.88
C GLU A 218 -23.25 5.72 -18.28
N HIS A 219 -23.02 5.47 -19.56
CA HIS A 219 -22.42 4.23 -20.05
C HIS A 219 -21.03 3.98 -19.45
N GLU A 220 -20.22 5.03 -19.35
CA GLU A 220 -18.88 4.92 -18.78
C GLU A 220 -18.94 4.79 -17.26
N ALA A 221 -19.84 5.50 -16.59
CA ALA A 221 -20.10 5.37 -15.17
C ALA A 221 -20.47 3.93 -14.78
N ILE A 222 -21.38 3.30 -15.53
CA ILE A 222 -21.79 1.89 -15.34
C ILE A 222 -20.58 0.96 -15.50
N ARG A 223 -19.73 1.17 -16.50
CA ARG A 223 -18.54 0.35 -16.72
C ARG A 223 -17.60 0.39 -15.51
N TRP A 224 -17.38 1.56 -14.91
CA TRP A 224 -16.51 1.71 -13.77
C TRP A 224 -17.13 1.19 -12.47
N VAL A 225 -18.40 1.48 -12.19
CA VAL A 225 -19.03 1.00 -10.94
C VAL A 225 -19.08 -0.53 -10.86
N ARG A 226 -19.21 -1.22 -12.00
CA ARG A 226 -19.16 -2.68 -12.08
C ARG A 226 -17.79 -3.28 -11.79
N GLN A 227 -16.70 -2.52 -11.85
CA GLN A 227 -15.36 -3.00 -11.52
C GLN A 227 -15.09 -2.96 -10.00
N VAL A 228 -15.74 -2.05 -9.28
CA VAL A 228 -15.49 -1.83 -7.85
C VAL A 228 -15.57 -3.11 -7.02
N PRO A 229 -16.61 -3.97 -7.12
CA PRO A 229 -16.72 -5.17 -6.29
C PRO A 229 -15.62 -6.22 -6.49
N ARG A 230 -14.87 -6.16 -7.60
CA ARG A 230 -13.79 -7.12 -7.89
C ARG A 230 -12.57 -6.94 -6.99
N THR A 231 -12.36 -5.73 -6.46
CA THR A 231 -11.16 -5.39 -5.67
C THR A 231 -11.48 -4.75 -4.32
N ALA A 232 -12.74 -4.29 -4.14
CA ALA A 232 -13.19 -3.68 -2.89
C ALA A 232 -13.49 -4.74 -1.81
N ASN A 233 -13.31 -4.35 -0.55
CA ASN A 233 -13.74 -5.17 0.57
C ASN A 233 -15.24 -5.05 0.83
N ALA A 234 -15.84 -6.06 1.48
CA ALA A 234 -17.28 -6.12 1.75
C ALA A 234 -17.82 -4.86 2.48
N PRO A 235 -17.18 -4.32 3.52
CA PRO A 235 -17.69 -3.11 4.18
C PRO A 235 -17.74 -1.87 3.27
N PHE A 236 -16.84 -1.77 2.29
CA PHE A 236 -16.91 -0.68 1.31
C PHE A 236 -18.06 -0.90 0.33
N ILE A 237 -18.25 -2.12 -0.17
CA ILE A 237 -19.34 -2.48 -1.08
C ILE A 237 -20.68 -2.14 -0.45
N GLU A 238 -20.90 -2.54 0.81
CA GLU A 238 -22.13 -2.22 1.55
C GLU A 238 -22.40 -0.71 1.64
N LYS A 239 -21.36 0.07 2.00
CA LYS A 239 -21.44 1.53 2.07
C LYS A 239 -21.72 2.17 0.71
N MET A 240 -21.07 1.69 -0.34
CA MET A 240 -21.27 2.14 -1.72
C MET A 240 -22.71 1.89 -2.17
N LEU A 241 -23.22 0.68 -1.96
CA LEU A 241 -24.59 0.31 -2.33
C LEU A 241 -25.63 1.14 -1.56
N ALA A 242 -25.43 1.33 -0.25
CA ALA A 242 -26.29 2.20 0.55
C ALA A 242 -26.28 3.65 0.02
N PHE A 243 -25.09 4.19 -0.26
CA PHE A 243 -24.96 5.54 -0.82
C PHE A 243 -25.68 5.68 -2.15
N LEU A 244 -25.53 4.74 -3.09
CA LEU A 244 -26.16 4.80 -4.41
C LEU A 244 -27.68 4.63 -4.31
N ARG A 245 -28.17 3.70 -3.49
CA ARG A 245 -29.61 3.48 -3.28
C ARG A 245 -30.32 4.70 -2.72
N ASP A 246 -29.69 5.36 -1.73
CA ASP A 246 -30.27 6.46 -0.99
C ASP A 246 -29.92 7.83 -1.60
N ALA A 247 -29.20 7.85 -2.74
CA ALA A 247 -28.82 9.07 -3.42
C ALA A 247 -30.03 9.85 -3.93
N PRO A 248 -30.13 11.16 -3.65
CA PRO A 248 -31.23 12.00 -4.15
C PRO A 248 -31.11 12.27 -5.65
N ASP A 249 -29.92 12.16 -6.20
CA ASP A 249 -29.64 12.35 -7.63
C ASP A 249 -29.96 11.09 -8.42
N ALA A 250 -30.85 11.22 -9.43
CA ALA A 250 -31.31 10.11 -10.24
C ALA A 250 -30.18 9.40 -11.00
N ALA A 251 -29.16 10.13 -11.47
CA ALA A 251 -28.03 9.55 -12.19
C ALA A 251 -27.19 8.66 -11.27
N LEU A 252 -27.03 9.02 -10.00
CA LEU A 252 -26.35 8.17 -9.01
C LEU A 252 -27.19 6.96 -8.62
N ASN A 253 -28.50 7.16 -8.41
CA ASN A 253 -29.40 6.08 -8.05
C ASN A 253 -29.51 5.01 -9.15
N GLN A 254 -29.44 5.39 -10.41
CA GLN A 254 -29.39 4.45 -11.55
C GLN A 254 -28.17 3.50 -11.51
N LEU A 255 -27.06 3.91 -10.91
CA LEU A 255 -25.88 3.06 -10.76
C LEU A 255 -26.09 1.92 -9.77
N TYR A 256 -27.06 2.02 -8.85
CA TYR A 256 -27.28 1.04 -7.81
C TYR A 256 -27.48 -0.38 -8.34
N GLY A 257 -28.44 -0.59 -9.25
CA GLY A 257 -28.70 -1.93 -9.82
C GLY A 257 -27.47 -2.55 -10.46
N HIS A 258 -26.69 -1.76 -11.19
CA HIS A 258 -25.46 -2.24 -11.85
C HIS A 258 -24.35 -2.59 -10.87
N ALA A 259 -24.24 -1.85 -9.75
CA ALA A 259 -23.29 -2.12 -8.68
C ALA A 259 -23.68 -3.36 -7.88
N ASP A 260 -24.96 -3.52 -7.57
CA ASP A 260 -25.48 -4.66 -6.80
C ASP A 260 -25.35 -5.98 -7.58
N ASP A 261 -25.73 -6.00 -8.85
CA ASP A 261 -25.52 -7.15 -9.75
C ASP A 261 -24.04 -7.57 -9.77
N ALA A 262 -23.14 -6.62 -9.92
CA ALA A 262 -21.71 -6.89 -9.95
C ALA A 262 -21.18 -7.42 -8.59
N ALA A 263 -21.70 -6.91 -7.48
CA ALA A 263 -21.34 -7.36 -6.14
C ALA A 263 -21.80 -8.81 -5.89
N GLN A 264 -23.01 -9.15 -6.32
CA GLN A 264 -23.54 -10.50 -6.21
C GLN A 264 -22.75 -11.51 -7.07
N LEU A 265 -22.34 -11.15 -8.28
CA LEU A 265 -21.49 -11.97 -9.15
C LEU A 265 -20.12 -12.22 -8.50
N SER A 266 -19.45 -11.16 -8.03
CA SER A 266 -18.15 -11.27 -7.36
C SER A 266 -18.19 -12.17 -6.12
N SER A 267 -19.27 -12.11 -5.34
CA SER A 267 -19.46 -12.97 -4.15
C SER A 267 -19.61 -14.44 -4.50
N ARG A 268 -20.26 -14.76 -5.62
CA ARG A 268 -20.42 -16.16 -6.10
C ARG A 268 -19.10 -16.74 -6.61
N GLU A 269 -18.30 -15.94 -7.32
CA GLU A 269 -16.98 -16.36 -7.82
C GLU A 269 -15.99 -16.67 -6.69
N LEU A 270 -16.08 -15.94 -5.56
CA LEU A 270 -15.22 -16.20 -4.39
C LEU A 270 -15.66 -17.42 -3.56
N SER A 271 -16.89 -17.91 -3.78
CA SER A 271 -17.47 -19.04 -3.04
C SER A 271 -17.39 -20.36 -3.81
N ALA A 272 -16.97 -20.35 -5.06
CA ALA A 272 -16.79 -21.49 -5.96
C ALA A 272 -15.32 -21.94 -6.05
#